data_8dd36120fe7439360e74c1dbb3d25c61
#
_entry.id   8dd36120fe7439360e74c1dbb3d25c61
#
_cell.length_a   1.000
_cell.length_b   1.000
_cell.length_c   1.000
_cell.angle_alpha   90.00
_cell.angle_beta   90.00
_cell.angle_gamma   90.00
#
_symmetry.space_group_name_H-M   'P 1'
#
loop_
_entity.id
_entity.type
_entity.pdbx_description
1 polymer ?
#
loop_
_entity_poly.entity_id
_entity_poly.type
_entity_poly.pdbx_seq_one_letter_code
_entity_poly.pdbx_strand_id
1 'polypeptide(L)' 'MPASPSSDRSAHLELLRLLERHPDYTQRQLSIALGLSLGKTHYLLRALLDKGLVKAQNFRRNDNKLGYLYVLT' A
#
# COMPACT_ATOMS: atom_id res chain seq x y z
N MET A 1 17.26 4.91 15.05
CA MET A 1 16.12 4.93 15.95
C MET A 1 15.28 3.70 15.79
N PRO A 2 15.03 2.94 16.84
CA PRO A 2 14.15 1.80 16.69
C PRO A 2 12.74 2.27 16.38
N ALA A 3 12.05 1.49 15.55
CA ALA A 3 10.67 1.78 15.23
C ALA A 3 9.82 1.57 16.48
N SER A 4 9.02 2.57 16.84
CA SER A 4 8.07 2.45 17.93
C SER A 4 6.73 1.95 17.36
N PRO A 5 5.84 1.41 18.20
CA PRO A 5 4.51 1.04 17.72
C PRO A 5 3.78 2.19 17.04
N SER A 6 4.00 3.42 17.48
CA SER A 6 3.38 4.57 16.85
C SER A 6 3.93 4.82 15.46
N SER A 7 5.21 4.50 15.19
CA SER A 7 5.79 4.61 13.85
C SER A 7 5.08 3.69 12.86
N ASP A 8 4.85 2.43 13.25
CA ASP A 8 4.16 1.49 12.39
C ASP A 8 2.71 1.92 12.15
N ARG A 9 2.06 2.43 13.20
CA ARG A 9 0.70 2.94 13.07
C ARG A 9 0.65 4.12 12.10
N SER A 10 1.60 5.05 12.21
CA SER A 10 1.67 6.18 11.30
C SER A 10 1.89 5.73 9.86
N ALA A 11 2.76 4.74 9.66
CA ALA A 11 3.02 4.21 8.33
C ALA A 11 1.76 3.56 7.75
N HIS A 12 1.01 2.83 8.55
CA HIS A 12 -0.24 2.23 8.11
C HIS A 12 -1.26 3.30 7.69
N LEU A 13 -1.38 4.36 8.48
CA LEU A 13 -2.30 5.46 8.16
C LEU A 13 -1.90 6.17 6.88
N GLU A 14 -0.60 6.42 6.71
CA GLU A 14 -0.11 7.05 5.49
C GLU A 14 -0.38 6.18 4.28
N LEU A 15 -0.18 4.87 4.41
CA LEU A 15 -0.44 3.95 3.32
C LEU A 15 -1.94 3.94 2.96
N LEU A 16 -2.82 3.93 3.97
CA LEU A 16 -4.25 3.99 3.73
C LEU A 16 -4.65 5.27 2.99
N ARG A 17 -4.12 6.41 3.41
CA ARG A 17 -4.40 7.69 2.75
C ARG A 17 -3.90 7.70 1.31
N LEU A 18 -2.72 7.11 1.11
CA LEU A 18 -2.14 7.05 -0.22
C LEU A 18 -2.97 6.18 -1.15
N LEU A 19 -3.44 5.04 -0.65
CA LEU A 19 -4.30 4.15 -1.42
C LEU A 19 -5.65 4.77 -1.73
N GLU A 20 -6.17 5.59 -0.82
CA GLU A 20 -7.40 6.32 -1.06
C GLU A 20 -7.26 7.29 -2.24
N ARG A 21 -6.10 7.94 -2.34
CA ARG A 21 -5.83 8.91 -3.42
C ARG A 21 -5.40 8.23 -4.71
N HIS A 22 -4.63 7.17 -4.60
CA HIS A 22 -3.98 6.51 -5.72
C HIS A 22 -4.13 4.99 -5.61
N PRO A 23 -5.35 4.47 -5.78
CA PRO A 23 -5.57 3.04 -5.63
C PRO A 23 -4.87 2.19 -6.69
N ASP A 24 -4.42 2.81 -7.77
CA ASP A 24 -3.74 2.12 -8.87
C ASP A 24 -2.22 2.12 -8.74
N TYR A 25 -1.67 2.67 -7.66
CA TYR A 25 -0.23 2.66 -7.46
C TYR A 25 0.30 1.23 -7.30
N THR A 26 1.45 0.98 -7.93
CA THR A 26 2.18 -0.27 -7.68
C THR A 26 2.86 -0.20 -6.31
N GLN A 27 3.31 -1.36 -5.83
CA GLN A 27 4.05 -1.38 -4.56
C GLN A 27 5.30 -0.51 -4.63
N ARG A 28 5.97 -0.47 -5.79
CA ARG A 28 7.14 0.37 -5.98
C ARG A 28 6.77 1.85 -5.86
N GLN A 29 5.69 2.26 -6.49
CA GLN A 29 5.22 3.64 -6.39
C GLN A 29 4.84 4.00 -4.95
N LEU A 30 4.20 3.08 -4.25
CA LEU A 30 3.86 3.27 -2.85
C LEU A 30 5.12 3.41 -1.99
N SER A 31 6.13 2.58 -2.24
CA SER A 31 7.37 2.65 -1.47
C SER A 31 8.08 3.99 -1.67
N ILE A 32 8.11 4.49 -2.89
CA ILE A 32 8.72 5.78 -3.18
C ILE A 32 7.95 6.89 -2.47
N ALA A 33 6.63 6.88 -2.57
CA ALA A 33 5.80 7.91 -1.95
C ALA A 33 5.89 7.90 -0.43
N LEU A 34 6.07 6.72 0.17
CA LEU A 34 6.18 6.59 1.61
C LEU A 34 7.61 6.79 2.11
N GLY A 35 8.59 6.77 1.21
CA GLY A 35 9.99 6.84 1.60
C GLY A 35 10.46 5.58 2.32
N LEU A 36 9.89 4.43 1.98
CA LEU A 36 10.21 3.15 2.61
C LEU A 36 10.78 2.18 1.59
N SER A 37 11.44 1.13 2.08
CA SER A 37 11.89 0.05 1.20
C SER A 37 10.69 -0.69 0.61
N LEU A 38 10.92 -1.37 -0.50
CA LEU A 38 9.87 -2.17 -1.13
C LEU A 38 9.40 -3.28 -0.19
N GLY A 39 10.35 -3.92 0.52
CA GLY A 39 10.00 -4.98 1.46
C GLY A 39 9.14 -4.49 2.61
N LYS A 40 9.47 -3.32 3.17
CA LYS A 40 8.69 -2.75 4.25
C LYS A 40 7.28 -2.36 3.76
N THR A 41 7.21 -1.80 2.56
CA THR A 41 5.93 -1.45 1.96
C THR A 41 5.05 -2.68 1.75
N HIS A 42 5.66 -3.75 1.25
CA HIS A 42 4.95 -5.02 1.07
C HIS A 42 4.43 -5.55 2.41
N TYR A 43 5.26 -5.49 3.44
CA TYR A 43 4.88 -5.93 4.78
C TYR A 43 3.67 -5.16 5.30
N LEU A 44 3.70 -3.84 5.16
CA LEU A 44 2.61 -2.98 5.62
C LEU A 44 1.32 -3.25 4.84
N LEU A 45 1.45 -3.37 3.53
CA LEU A 45 0.30 -3.61 2.66
C LEU A 45 -0.32 -4.96 2.97
N ARG A 46 0.51 -5.98 3.18
CA ARG A 46 0.03 -7.32 3.53
C ARG A 46 -0.73 -7.30 4.85
N ALA A 47 -0.23 -6.52 5.81
CA ALA A 47 -0.91 -6.40 7.10
C ALA A 47 -2.30 -5.79 6.94
N LEU A 48 -2.44 -4.78 6.08
CA LEU A 48 -3.74 -4.16 5.82
C LEU A 48 -4.68 -5.13 5.11
N LEU A 49 -4.17 -5.92 4.18
CA LEU A 49 -4.95 -6.92 3.48
C LEU A 49 -5.43 -8.00 4.45
N ASP A 50 -4.54 -8.46 5.33
CA ASP A 50 -4.87 -9.50 6.30
C ASP A 50 -5.91 -9.03 7.31
N LYS A 51 -5.90 -7.75 7.64
CA LYS A 51 -6.89 -7.17 8.57
C LYS A 51 -8.21 -6.86 7.87
N GLY A 52 -8.27 -6.99 6.55
CA GLY A 52 -9.49 -6.69 5.81
C GLY A 52 -9.77 -5.22 5.63
N LEU A 53 -8.77 -4.36 5.86
CA LEU A 53 -8.93 -2.91 5.69
C LEU A 53 -8.72 -2.50 4.23
N VAL A 54 -8.05 -3.31 3.45
CA VAL A 54 -7.77 -3.08 2.05
C VAL A 54 -8.06 -4.36 1.28
N LYS A 55 -8.53 -4.21 0.07
CA LYS A 55 -8.81 -5.33 -0.82
C LYS A 55 -8.06 -5.12 -2.12
N ALA A 56 -7.38 -6.14 -2.61
CA ALA A 56 -6.68 -6.08 -3.88
C ALA A 56 -7.59 -6.61 -4.99
N GLN A 57 -7.70 -5.86 -6.07
CA GLN A 57 -8.48 -6.26 -7.23
C GLN A 57 -7.61 -6.18 -8.46
N ASN A 58 -7.78 -7.15 -9.36
CA ASN A 58 -7.08 -7.12 -10.64
C ASN A 58 -7.76 -6.14 -11.58
N PHE A 59 -6.95 -5.42 -12.34
CA PHE A 59 -7.48 -4.54 -13.36
C PHE A 59 -6.47 -4.46 -14.51
N ARG A 60 -6.93 -4.02 -15.67
CA ARG A 60 -6.09 -3.90 -16.85
C ARG A 60 -5.63 -2.45 -16.99
N ARG A 61 -4.32 -2.29 -17.08
CA ARG A 61 -3.73 -0.95 -17.24
C ARG A 61 -3.86 -0.48 -18.68
N ASN A 62 -3.63 0.81 -18.89
CA ASN A 62 -3.72 1.42 -20.23
C ASN A 62 -2.74 0.78 -21.22
N ASP A 63 -1.62 0.25 -20.74
CA ASP A 63 -0.63 -0.42 -21.58
C ASP A 63 -0.93 -1.91 -21.75
N ASN A 64 -2.14 -2.34 -21.44
CA ASN A 64 -2.59 -3.71 -21.60
C ASN A 64 -1.99 -4.70 -20.62
N LYS A 65 -1.35 -4.23 -19.58
CA LYS A 65 -0.78 -5.08 -18.54
C LYS A 65 -1.77 -5.20 -17.39
N LEU A 66 -1.76 -6.36 -16.75
CA LEU A 66 -2.56 -6.54 -15.54
C LEU A 66 -1.86 -5.88 -14.35
N GLY A 67 -2.63 -5.28 -13.49
CA GLY A 67 -2.15 -4.68 -12.27
C GLY A 67 -3.12 -4.94 -11.14
N TYR A 68 -2.81 -4.37 -9.98
CA TYR A 68 -3.69 -4.47 -8.83
C TYR A 68 -4.23 -3.10 -8.48
N LEU A 69 -5.51 -3.07 -8.18
CA LEU A 69 -6.19 -1.90 -7.64
C LEU A 69 -6.45 -2.17 -6.17
N TYR A 70 -5.90 -1.34 -5.31
CA TYR A 70 -6.06 -1.50 -3.86
C TYR A 70 -7.19 -0.60 -3.40
N VAL A 71 -8.24 -1.23 -2.90
CA VAL A 71 -9.47 -0.53 -2.53
C VAL A 71 -9.68 -0.64 -1.03
N LEU A 72 -10.00 0.48 -0.41
CA LEU A 72 -10.34 0.50 1.01
C LEU A 72 -11.72 -0.14 1.21
N THR A 73 -11.83 -0.93 2.26
CA THR A 73 -13.10 -1.58 2.58
C THR A 73 -13.83 -0.85 3.69
#